data_6d5866e66eff545d577c2b1722269bfd
#
_entry.id   6d5866e66eff545d577c2b1722269bfd
#
_cell.length_a   1.000
_cell.length_b   1.000
_cell.length_c   1.000
_cell.angle_alpha   90.00
_cell.angle_beta   90.00
_cell.angle_gamma   90.00
#
_symmetry.space_group_name_H-M   'P 1'
#
loop_
_entity.id
_entity.type
_entity.pdbx_description
1 polymer ?
#
loop_
_entity_poly.entity_id
_entity_poly.type
_entity_poly.pdbx_seq_one_letter_code
_entity_poly.pdbx_strand_id
1 'polypeptide(L)'
;IDLILFTKLDRWFRNLRHYLNTQEILEKHNVSWNAVSQQYYDTTTAYGRTFIAQVMSFAELEAQIDSERIKAVMANKIAQGEVVSGKTPLGYSIENKKLVINDDAPIVIDIFNYFLSSGSLRKTVYYLGSQYGIVRDYQSVKNMLTNKKYIGELRNNKNYCPPIIDKKLFYAVQKALPKNLKTNAKRDYIFKGLLKCSDCQGSVAGQTIKARYKKKDGTESIYERTCYRCVKRRNNKLRCTNKRAFYEKNLERYIFEATKQKFEQIQINYSKKQPKI
;
A
#
# COMPACT_ATOMS: atom_id res chain seq x y z
N ILE A 1 9.02 34.10 13.09
CA ILE A 1 9.76 32.99 13.74
C ILE A 1 11.21 33.23 13.47
N ASP A 2 12.00 33.43 14.51
CA ASP A 2 13.43 33.80 14.39
C ASP A 2 14.34 32.61 14.62
N LEU A 3 13.85 31.59 15.35
CA LEU A 3 14.62 30.40 15.70
C LEU A 3 13.74 29.13 15.66
N ILE A 4 14.27 28.05 15.09
CA ILE A 4 13.68 26.72 15.10
C ILE A 4 14.55 25.80 15.97
N LEU A 5 13.95 25.11 16.92
CA LEU A 5 14.63 24.13 17.77
C LEU A 5 14.13 22.71 17.46
N PHE A 6 15.07 21.79 17.39
CA PHE A 6 14.79 20.34 17.24
C PHE A 6 15.80 19.50 18.03
N THR A 7 15.54 18.22 18.19
CA THR A 7 16.37 17.37 19.06
C THR A 7 17.69 16.98 18.41
N LYS A 8 17.66 16.45 17.17
CA LYS A 8 18.84 15.96 16.44
C LYS A 8 18.71 16.27 14.95
N LEU A 9 19.85 16.45 14.28
CA LEU A 9 19.92 16.78 12.86
C LEU A 9 19.21 15.75 11.96
N ASP A 10 19.38 14.45 12.23
CA ASP A 10 18.78 13.34 11.49
C ASP A 10 17.26 13.28 11.61
N ARG A 11 16.68 13.94 12.61
CA ARG A 11 15.21 14.00 12.79
C ARG A 11 14.55 15.01 11.88
N TRP A 12 15.27 16.01 11.44
CA TRP A 12 14.76 17.03 10.52
C TRP A 12 15.25 16.80 9.09
N PHE A 13 16.55 16.63 8.90
CA PHE A 13 17.14 16.46 7.58
C PHE A 13 17.43 14.99 7.27
N ARG A 14 16.81 14.46 6.20
CA ARG A 14 16.96 13.06 5.77
C ARG A 14 18.13 12.85 4.82
N ASN A 15 18.61 13.89 4.15
CA ASN A 15 19.75 13.87 3.23
C ASN A 15 20.28 15.29 3.01
N LEU A 16 21.47 15.38 2.41
CA LEU A 16 22.15 16.64 2.12
C LEU A 16 21.30 17.58 1.25
N ARG A 17 20.61 17.08 0.22
CA ARG A 17 19.77 17.91 -0.66
C ARG A 17 18.63 18.57 0.12
N HIS A 18 17.97 17.82 0.99
CA HIS A 18 16.92 18.37 1.84
C HIS A 18 17.46 19.45 2.79
N TYR A 19 18.64 19.23 3.37
CA TYR A 19 19.32 20.22 4.18
C TYR A 19 19.60 21.50 3.37
N LEU A 20 20.28 21.42 2.24
CA LEU A 20 20.65 22.59 1.44
C LEU A 20 19.44 23.40 0.98
N ASN A 21 18.40 22.75 0.48
CA ASN A 21 17.17 23.42 0.05
C ASN A 21 16.44 24.11 1.22
N THR A 22 16.41 23.47 2.38
CA THR A 22 15.76 24.05 3.58
C THR A 22 16.58 25.21 4.11
N GLN A 23 17.91 25.07 4.15
CA GLN A 23 18.82 26.12 4.60
C GLN A 23 18.68 27.38 3.74
N GLU A 24 18.60 27.25 2.42
CA GLU A 24 18.39 28.38 1.51
C GLU A 24 17.07 29.13 1.81
N ILE A 25 16.00 28.39 2.12
CA ILE A 25 14.71 29.00 2.48
C ILE A 25 14.82 29.75 3.82
N LEU A 26 15.45 29.13 4.82
CA LEU A 26 15.60 29.73 6.15
C LEU A 26 16.45 30.99 6.10
N GLU A 27 17.54 30.97 5.33
CA GLU A 27 18.42 32.16 5.12
C GLU A 27 17.68 33.33 4.45
N LYS A 28 16.83 33.04 3.45
CA LYS A 28 15.99 34.06 2.80
C LYS A 28 15.03 34.75 3.77
N HIS A 29 14.62 34.05 4.83
CA HIS A 29 13.68 34.56 5.84
C HIS A 29 14.40 34.98 7.15
N ASN A 30 15.72 34.99 7.21
CA ASN A 30 16.53 35.27 8.39
C ASN A 30 16.14 34.39 9.60
N VAL A 31 15.79 33.13 9.37
CA VAL A 31 15.44 32.16 10.41
C VAL A 31 16.65 31.29 10.73
N SER A 32 17.07 31.31 11.99
CA SER A 32 18.12 30.42 12.50
C SER A 32 17.56 29.11 13.02
N TRP A 33 18.39 28.09 13.17
CA TRP A 33 18.01 26.86 13.83
C TRP A 33 19.12 26.30 14.73
N ASN A 34 18.73 25.49 15.71
CA ASN A 34 19.67 24.79 16.59
C ASN A 34 19.15 23.39 16.95
N ALA A 35 20.08 22.45 17.09
CA ALA A 35 19.82 21.08 17.52
C ALA A 35 20.14 20.95 19.02
N VAL A 36 19.13 20.79 19.87
CA VAL A 36 19.26 20.80 21.33
C VAL A 36 20.26 19.76 21.86
N SER A 37 20.28 18.57 21.27
CA SER A 37 21.22 17.50 21.65
C SER A 37 22.58 17.56 20.91
N GLN A 38 22.80 18.55 20.04
CA GLN A 38 23.96 18.67 19.17
C GLN A 38 24.38 20.16 19.06
N GLN A 39 24.62 20.80 20.18
CA GLN A 39 24.87 22.26 20.31
C GLN A 39 26.11 22.77 19.53
N TYR A 40 26.98 21.88 19.07
CA TYR A 40 28.13 22.21 18.24
C TYR A 40 27.80 22.53 16.77
N TYR A 41 26.54 22.39 16.35
CA TYR A 41 26.11 22.81 15.01
C TYR A 41 25.65 24.26 15.03
N ASP A 42 26.56 25.17 14.70
CA ASP A 42 26.28 26.58 14.60
C ASP A 42 26.04 27.01 13.14
N THR A 43 24.80 27.36 12.81
CA THR A 43 24.38 27.79 11.47
C THR A 43 24.62 29.30 11.23
N THR A 44 24.98 30.06 12.26
CA THR A 44 25.18 31.50 12.14
C THR A 44 26.48 31.83 11.44
N THR A 45 27.47 30.94 11.49
CA THR A 45 28.78 31.11 10.87
C THR A 45 28.92 30.36 9.55
N ALA A 46 29.74 30.88 8.62
CA ALA A 46 30.05 30.21 7.37
C ALA A 46 30.73 28.83 7.61
N TYR A 47 31.62 28.78 8.61
CA TYR A 47 32.32 27.55 9.00
C TYR A 47 31.35 26.49 9.51
N GLY A 48 30.42 26.88 10.39
CA GLY A 48 29.41 25.96 10.91
C GLY A 48 28.50 25.38 9.82
N ARG A 49 28.04 26.21 8.88
CA ARG A 49 27.24 25.76 7.72
C ARG A 49 28.04 24.79 6.85
N THR A 50 29.30 25.07 6.54
CA THR A 50 30.15 24.15 5.77
C THR A 50 30.41 22.86 6.52
N PHE A 51 30.65 22.90 7.82
CA PHE A 51 30.85 21.71 8.65
C PHE A 51 29.61 20.82 8.65
N ILE A 52 28.41 21.39 8.81
CA ILE A 52 27.15 20.64 8.75
C ILE A 52 26.98 19.99 7.37
N ALA A 53 27.26 20.72 6.29
CA ALA A 53 27.16 20.16 4.94
C ALA A 53 28.13 18.98 4.74
N GLN A 54 29.34 19.04 5.28
CA GLN A 54 30.27 17.90 5.25
C GLN A 54 29.78 16.71 6.06
N VAL A 55 29.28 16.92 7.29
CA VAL A 55 28.72 15.86 8.11
C VAL A 55 27.55 15.18 7.41
N MET A 56 26.68 15.95 6.79
CA MET A 56 25.54 15.40 6.03
C MET A 56 26.01 14.63 4.78
N SER A 57 27.06 15.08 4.11
CA SER A 57 27.67 14.38 2.97
C SER A 57 28.28 13.05 3.39
N PHE A 58 28.99 13.00 4.52
CA PHE A 58 29.53 11.74 5.06
C PHE A 58 28.44 10.77 5.47
N ALA A 59 27.37 11.24 6.11
CA ALA A 59 26.22 10.40 6.46
C ALA A 59 25.52 9.82 5.22
N GLU A 60 25.41 10.59 4.13
CA GLU A 60 24.86 10.12 2.87
C GLU A 60 25.78 9.07 2.19
N LEU A 61 27.09 9.30 2.21
CA LEU A 61 28.08 8.34 1.72
C LEU A 61 28.03 7.03 2.49
N GLU A 62 27.99 7.06 3.81
CA GLU A 62 27.88 5.87 4.66
C GLU A 62 26.60 5.09 4.33
N ALA A 63 25.45 5.76 4.20
CA ALA A 63 24.19 5.12 3.81
C ALA A 63 24.27 4.48 2.40
N GLN A 64 25.00 5.09 1.45
CA GLN A 64 25.22 4.51 0.13
C GLN A 64 26.10 3.25 0.21
N ILE A 65 27.23 3.31 0.93
CA ILE A 65 28.11 2.17 1.14
C ILE A 65 27.36 1.00 1.79
N ASP A 66 26.56 1.26 2.82
CA ASP A 66 25.76 0.24 3.47
C ASP A 66 24.71 -0.35 2.53
N SER A 67 24.07 0.48 1.71
CA SER A 67 23.12 0.02 0.68
C SER A 67 23.80 -0.91 -0.34
N GLU A 68 25.01 -0.57 -0.78
CA GLU A 68 25.78 -1.40 -1.71
C GLU A 68 26.21 -2.74 -1.06
N ARG A 69 26.68 -2.68 0.18
CA ARG A 69 27.02 -3.87 0.95
C ARG A 69 25.82 -4.81 1.11
N ILE A 70 24.66 -4.27 1.49
CA ILE A 70 23.41 -5.04 1.62
C ILE A 70 23.02 -5.66 0.28
N LYS A 71 23.09 -4.90 -0.83
CA LYS A 71 22.81 -5.43 -2.19
C LYS A 71 23.75 -6.56 -2.58
N ALA A 72 25.04 -6.43 -2.28
CA ALA A 72 26.05 -7.47 -2.57
C ALA A 72 25.77 -8.74 -1.76
N VAL A 73 25.51 -8.61 -0.46
CA VAL A 73 25.15 -9.76 0.41
C VAL A 73 23.87 -10.45 -0.08
N MET A 74 22.84 -9.65 -0.45
CA MET A 74 21.60 -10.21 -0.99
C MET A 74 21.82 -10.92 -2.33
N ALA A 75 22.64 -10.37 -3.23
CA ALA A 75 22.96 -10.99 -4.50
C ALA A 75 23.69 -12.33 -4.32
N ASN A 76 24.65 -12.37 -3.39
CA ASN A 76 25.38 -13.59 -3.05
C ASN A 76 24.45 -14.68 -2.48
N LYS A 77 23.58 -14.34 -1.52
CA LYS A 77 22.58 -15.27 -0.98
C LYS A 77 21.67 -15.83 -2.07
N ILE A 78 21.20 -14.97 -3.00
CA ILE A 78 20.37 -15.42 -4.13
C ILE A 78 21.17 -16.37 -5.04
N ALA A 79 22.43 -16.08 -5.31
CA ALA A 79 23.29 -16.96 -6.11
C ALA A 79 23.47 -18.36 -5.47
N GLN A 80 23.52 -18.41 -4.13
CA GLN A 80 23.62 -19.66 -3.36
C GLN A 80 22.25 -20.36 -3.15
N GLY A 81 21.15 -19.78 -3.64
CA GLY A 81 19.78 -20.29 -3.44
C GLY A 81 19.23 -20.08 -2.03
N GLU A 82 19.86 -19.19 -1.23
CA GLU A 82 19.39 -18.91 0.12
C GLU A 82 18.21 -17.92 0.13
N VAL A 83 17.32 -18.10 1.12
CA VAL A 83 16.21 -17.17 1.36
C VAL A 83 16.73 -15.84 1.89
N VAL A 84 16.38 -14.75 1.21
CA VAL A 84 16.88 -13.42 1.54
C VAL A 84 15.95 -12.70 2.50
N SER A 85 14.65 -12.67 2.20
CA SER A 85 13.62 -12.01 3.03
C SER A 85 12.22 -12.32 2.50
N GLY A 86 11.22 -11.92 3.29
CA GLY A 86 9.81 -11.98 2.92
C GLY A 86 9.09 -13.23 3.40
N LYS A 87 7.78 -13.27 3.16
CA LYS A 87 6.95 -14.42 3.49
C LYS A 87 7.25 -15.57 2.53
N THR A 88 7.32 -16.77 3.08
CA THR A 88 7.43 -17.99 2.29
C THR A 88 6.23 -18.13 1.35
N PRO A 89 6.43 -18.36 0.05
CA PRO A 89 5.34 -18.62 -0.87
C PRO A 89 4.58 -19.91 -0.51
N LEU A 90 3.28 -19.95 -0.77
CA LEU A 90 2.49 -21.16 -0.62
C LEU A 90 3.12 -22.31 -1.43
N GLY A 91 3.13 -23.53 -0.89
CA GLY A 91 3.76 -24.68 -1.53
C GLY A 91 5.26 -24.82 -1.21
N TYR A 92 5.84 -23.91 -0.42
CA TYR A 92 7.23 -24.02 0.05
C TYR A 92 7.31 -23.88 1.57
N SER A 93 8.29 -24.55 2.15
CA SER A 93 8.85 -24.35 3.49
C SER A 93 10.31 -23.88 3.41
N ILE A 94 10.88 -23.45 4.54
CA ILE A 94 12.28 -23.06 4.61
C ILE A 94 13.02 -24.11 5.43
N GLU A 95 14.00 -24.77 4.80
CA GLU A 95 14.91 -25.69 5.44
C GLU A 95 16.36 -25.33 5.09
N ASN A 96 17.24 -25.29 6.09
CA ASN A 96 18.65 -24.91 5.90
C ASN A 96 18.84 -23.64 5.06
N LYS A 97 18.03 -22.60 5.33
CA LYS A 97 18.01 -21.32 4.60
C LYS A 97 17.57 -21.41 3.13
N LYS A 98 17.09 -22.55 2.64
CA LYS A 98 16.63 -22.75 1.27
C LYS A 98 15.14 -23.04 1.22
N LEU A 99 14.50 -22.77 0.07
CA LEU A 99 13.11 -23.15 -0.16
C LEU A 99 13.03 -24.61 -0.56
N VAL A 100 12.19 -25.38 0.14
CA VAL A 100 11.88 -26.79 -0.12
C VAL A 100 10.38 -26.89 -0.39
N ILE A 101 9.98 -27.78 -1.29
CA ILE A 101 8.57 -28.04 -1.62
C ILE A 101 7.91 -28.70 -0.40
N ASN A 102 6.71 -28.25 -0.04
CA ASN A 102 5.91 -28.79 1.04
C ASN A 102 4.58 -29.39 0.53
N ASP A 103 3.75 -29.91 1.44
CA ASP A 103 2.48 -30.57 1.15
C ASP A 103 1.43 -29.67 0.49
N ASP A 104 1.60 -28.35 0.53
CA ASP A 104 0.72 -27.39 -0.13
C ASP A 104 1.04 -27.20 -1.63
N ALA A 105 2.08 -27.81 -2.15
CA ALA A 105 2.47 -27.67 -3.55
C ALA A 105 1.38 -28.10 -4.56
N PRO A 106 0.60 -29.18 -4.35
CA PRO A 106 -0.54 -29.53 -5.21
C PRO A 106 -1.58 -28.41 -5.30
N ILE A 107 -1.83 -27.67 -4.20
CA ILE A 107 -2.75 -26.54 -4.17
C ILE A 107 -2.31 -25.45 -5.15
N VAL A 108 -0.99 -25.19 -5.20
CA VAL A 108 -0.45 -24.20 -6.13
C VAL A 108 -0.68 -24.60 -7.58
N ILE A 109 -0.42 -25.86 -7.92
CA ILE A 109 -0.63 -26.40 -9.27
C ILE A 109 -2.10 -26.25 -9.67
N ASP A 110 -3.00 -26.63 -8.78
CA ASP A 110 -4.46 -26.54 -9.02
C ASP A 110 -4.91 -25.08 -9.24
N ILE A 111 -4.43 -24.15 -8.44
CA ILE A 111 -4.73 -22.72 -8.59
C ILE A 111 -4.28 -22.16 -9.94
N PHE A 112 -3.10 -22.57 -10.43
CA PHE A 112 -2.61 -22.14 -11.75
C PHE A 112 -3.51 -22.71 -12.87
N ASN A 113 -3.88 -23.98 -12.80
CA ASN A 113 -4.77 -24.62 -13.76
C ASN A 113 -6.19 -24.02 -13.72
N TYR A 114 -6.74 -23.81 -12.51
CA TYR A 114 -8.06 -23.19 -12.35
C TYR A 114 -8.08 -21.75 -12.89
N PHE A 115 -7.03 -20.97 -12.66
CA PHE A 115 -6.94 -19.64 -13.25
C PHE A 115 -6.92 -19.69 -14.78
N LEU A 116 -6.17 -20.61 -15.36
CA LEU A 116 -6.08 -20.75 -16.82
C LEU A 116 -7.42 -21.13 -17.44
N SER A 117 -8.19 -22.05 -16.80
CA SER A 117 -9.51 -22.48 -17.27
C SER A 117 -10.59 -21.40 -17.07
N SER A 118 -10.57 -20.68 -15.94
CA SER A 118 -11.60 -19.69 -15.59
C SER A 118 -11.37 -18.31 -16.19
N GLY A 119 -10.14 -17.95 -16.56
CA GLY A 119 -9.71 -16.63 -17.04
C GLY A 119 -9.94 -15.47 -16.05
N SER A 120 -10.30 -15.77 -14.80
CA SER A 120 -10.77 -14.75 -13.85
C SER A 120 -10.09 -14.82 -12.49
N LEU A 121 -9.27 -13.81 -12.18
CA LEU A 121 -8.65 -13.68 -10.86
C LEU A 121 -9.67 -13.67 -9.70
N ARG A 122 -10.85 -13.07 -9.90
CA ARG A 122 -11.89 -13.04 -8.84
C ARG A 122 -12.46 -14.42 -8.56
N LYS A 123 -12.70 -15.21 -9.61
CA LYS A 123 -13.14 -16.61 -9.46
C LYS A 123 -12.06 -17.44 -8.77
N THR A 124 -10.78 -17.26 -9.15
CA THR A 124 -9.63 -17.95 -8.52
C THR A 124 -9.48 -17.58 -7.04
N VAL A 125 -9.65 -16.31 -6.68
CA VAL A 125 -9.65 -15.86 -5.26
C VAL A 125 -10.76 -16.56 -4.46
N TYR A 126 -11.96 -16.67 -5.03
CA TYR A 126 -13.07 -17.34 -4.38
C TYR A 126 -12.84 -18.84 -4.28
N TYR A 127 -12.35 -19.46 -5.35
CA TYR A 127 -12.03 -20.90 -5.40
C TYR A 127 -10.99 -21.29 -4.33
N LEU A 128 -9.90 -20.56 -4.22
CA LEU A 128 -8.87 -20.76 -3.19
C LEU A 128 -9.46 -20.74 -1.78
N GLY A 129 -10.36 -19.79 -1.49
CA GLY A 129 -11.02 -19.68 -0.19
C GLY A 129 -12.07 -20.76 0.07
N SER A 130 -12.88 -21.13 -0.93
CA SER A 130 -13.95 -22.12 -0.77
C SER A 130 -13.44 -23.56 -0.76
N GLN A 131 -12.44 -23.87 -1.55
CA GLN A 131 -11.93 -25.22 -1.71
C GLN A 131 -10.89 -25.59 -0.64
N TYR A 132 -9.99 -24.66 -0.32
CA TYR A 132 -8.85 -24.91 0.56
C TYR A 132 -8.90 -24.11 1.87
N GLY A 133 -9.93 -23.31 2.11
CA GLY A 133 -10.01 -22.44 3.30
C GLY A 133 -9.01 -21.30 3.33
N ILE A 134 -8.20 -21.11 2.28
CA ILE A 134 -7.13 -20.12 2.23
C ILE A 134 -7.67 -18.78 1.74
N VAL A 135 -7.97 -17.88 2.67
CA VAL A 135 -8.55 -16.57 2.36
C VAL A 135 -7.46 -15.56 1.97
N ARG A 136 -7.36 -15.22 0.70
CA ARG A 136 -6.44 -14.23 0.13
C ARG A 136 -7.20 -13.09 -0.53
N ASP A 137 -6.54 -11.96 -0.74
CA ASP A 137 -7.08 -10.88 -1.58
C ASP A 137 -6.65 -11.05 -3.05
N TYR A 138 -7.28 -10.24 -3.90
CA TYR A 138 -7.03 -10.23 -5.34
C TYR A 138 -5.54 -9.99 -5.68
N GLN A 139 -4.89 -9.03 -5.00
CA GLN A 139 -3.49 -8.71 -5.28
C GLN A 139 -2.55 -9.83 -4.84
N SER A 140 -2.83 -10.47 -3.72
CA SER A 140 -2.04 -11.61 -3.24
C SER A 140 -2.09 -12.80 -4.20
N VAL A 141 -3.28 -13.12 -4.73
CA VAL A 141 -3.41 -14.20 -5.74
C VAL A 141 -2.72 -13.79 -7.05
N LYS A 142 -2.84 -12.53 -7.48
CA LYS A 142 -2.12 -12.04 -8.65
C LYS A 142 -0.60 -12.14 -8.46
N ASN A 143 -0.10 -11.71 -7.30
CA ASN A 143 1.33 -11.82 -6.97
C ASN A 143 1.80 -13.28 -6.94
N MET A 144 0.97 -14.21 -6.43
CA MET A 144 1.25 -15.63 -6.48
C MET A 144 1.40 -16.12 -7.92
N LEU A 145 0.44 -15.85 -8.79
CA LEU A 145 0.46 -16.26 -10.19
C LEU A 145 1.62 -15.64 -11.01
N THR A 146 2.21 -14.52 -10.55
CA THR A 146 3.35 -13.85 -11.21
C THR A 146 4.70 -14.14 -10.58
N ASN A 147 4.74 -14.93 -9.51
CA ASN A 147 5.95 -15.19 -8.77
C ASN A 147 6.82 -16.25 -9.47
N LYS A 148 7.96 -15.82 -10.00
CA LYS A 148 8.89 -16.69 -10.70
C LYS A 148 9.55 -17.78 -9.84
N LYS A 149 9.46 -17.69 -8.51
CA LYS A 149 9.93 -18.76 -7.62
C LYS A 149 9.23 -20.10 -7.92
N TYR A 150 7.98 -20.06 -8.39
CA TYR A 150 7.24 -21.28 -8.76
C TYR A 150 7.82 -22.02 -9.96
N ILE A 151 8.61 -21.36 -10.80
CA ILE A 151 9.40 -21.98 -11.88
C ILE A 151 10.88 -22.09 -11.53
N GLY A 152 11.24 -21.94 -10.26
CA GLY A 152 12.60 -22.07 -9.76
C GLY A 152 13.49 -20.84 -9.94
N GLU A 153 12.95 -19.69 -10.35
CA GLU A 153 13.75 -18.51 -10.70
C GLU A 153 13.61 -17.36 -9.70
N LEU A 154 14.71 -16.71 -9.36
CA LEU A 154 14.73 -15.46 -8.63
C LEU A 154 15.82 -14.52 -9.15
N ARG A 155 15.44 -13.34 -9.67
CA ARG A 155 16.33 -12.37 -10.32
C ARG A 155 17.20 -13.08 -11.40
N ASN A 156 18.53 -13.10 -11.23
CA ASN A 156 19.46 -13.68 -12.18
C ASN A 156 19.70 -15.19 -11.94
N ASN A 157 19.23 -15.77 -10.82
CA ASN A 157 19.39 -17.18 -10.54
C ASN A 157 18.19 -17.96 -11.11
N LYS A 158 18.45 -18.79 -12.13
CA LYS A 158 17.44 -19.66 -12.78
C LYS A 158 17.22 -21.00 -12.06
N ASN A 159 18.04 -21.32 -11.08
CA ASN A 159 17.97 -22.54 -10.26
C ASN A 159 17.93 -22.18 -8.76
N TYR A 160 17.14 -21.15 -8.42
CA TYR A 160 17.05 -20.61 -7.05
C TYR A 160 16.39 -21.59 -6.08
N CYS A 161 15.34 -22.29 -6.52
CA CYS A 161 14.61 -23.27 -5.71
C CYS A 161 14.01 -24.36 -6.60
N PRO A 162 13.58 -25.51 -6.04
CA PRO A 162 12.87 -26.54 -6.80
C PRO A 162 11.58 -25.95 -7.42
N PRO A 163 11.32 -26.14 -8.72
CA PRO A 163 10.11 -25.63 -9.36
C PRO A 163 8.88 -26.46 -8.98
N ILE A 164 7.76 -25.81 -8.68
CA ILE A 164 6.44 -26.45 -8.47
C ILE A 164 5.64 -26.45 -9.79
N ILE A 165 5.82 -25.40 -10.60
CA ILE A 165 5.05 -25.17 -11.83
C ILE A 165 5.95 -25.32 -13.04
N ASP A 166 5.44 -26.03 -14.07
CA ASP A 166 6.13 -26.09 -15.36
C ASP A 166 6.15 -24.71 -16.05
N LYS A 167 7.26 -24.42 -16.74
CA LYS A 167 7.46 -23.15 -17.44
C LYS A 167 6.36 -22.86 -18.48
N LYS A 168 5.88 -23.88 -19.19
CA LYS A 168 4.81 -23.73 -20.18
C LYS A 168 3.52 -23.23 -19.52
N LEU A 169 3.10 -23.86 -18.42
CA LEU A 169 1.92 -23.47 -17.66
C LEU A 169 2.09 -22.06 -17.08
N PHE A 170 3.24 -21.75 -16.51
CA PHE A 170 3.52 -20.43 -15.96
C PHE A 170 3.35 -19.32 -17.02
N TYR A 171 4.00 -19.46 -18.18
CA TYR A 171 3.92 -18.45 -19.22
C TYR A 171 2.54 -18.37 -19.88
N ALA A 172 1.78 -19.47 -19.98
CA ALA A 172 0.39 -19.45 -20.40
C ALA A 172 -0.47 -18.59 -19.45
N VAL A 173 -0.27 -18.75 -18.13
CA VAL A 173 -0.91 -17.91 -17.11
C VAL A 173 -0.50 -16.45 -17.24
N GLN A 174 0.81 -16.13 -17.47
CA GLN A 174 1.25 -14.74 -17.67
C GLN A 174 0.56 -14.09 -18.87
N LYS A 175 0.36 -14.85 -19.96
CA LYS A 175 -0.32 -14.35 -21.17
C LYS A 175 -1.82 -14.10 -20.92
N ALA A 176 -2.45 -14.93 -20.10
CA ALA A 176 -3.86 -14.82 -19.73
C ALA A 176 -4.15 -13.75 -18.66
N LEU A 177 -3.13 -13.34 -17.88
CA LEU A 177 -3.31 -12.33 -16.86
C LEU A 177 -3.68 -10.96 -17.46
N PRO A 178 -4.71 -10.28 -16.92
CA PRO A 178 -5.12 -8.97 -17.43
C PRO A 178 -3.98 -7.96 -17.27
N LYS A 179 -3.58 -7.34 -18.37
CA LYS A 179 -2.66 -6.19 -18.34
C LYS A 179 -3.34 -5.06 -17.58
N ASN A 180 -2.65 -4.49 -16.58
CA ASN A 180 -3.15 -3.32 -15.87
C ASN A 180 -3.15 -2.11 -16.80
N LEU A 181 -4.23 -1.88 -17.51
CA LEU A 181 -4.48 -0.59 -18.11
C LEU A 181 -4.73 0.39 -16.96
N LYS A 182 -3.81 1.34 -16.75
CA LYS A 182 -4.05 2.49 -15.87
C LYS A 182 -5.16 3.32 -16.53
N THR A 183 -6.40 3.07 -16.17
CA THR A 183 -7.49 3.96 -16.52
C THR A 183 -7.34 5.19 -15.63
N ASN A 184 -7.01 6.33 -16.23
CA ASN A 184 -7.03 7.65 -15.60
C ASN A 184 -8.50 8.09 -15.37
N ALA A 185 -9.29 7.29 -14.71
CA ALA A 185 -10.63 7.68 -14.30
C ALA A 185 -10.49 8.67 -13.13
N LYS A 186 -10.37 9.95 -13.46
CA LYS A 186 -10.50 11.07 -12.52
C LYS A 186 -11.96 11.16 -12.10
N ARG A 187 -12.34 10.46 -11.03
CA ARG A 187 -13.61 10.68 -10.36
C ARG A 187 -13.33 10.84 -8.88
N ASP A 188 -13.69 11.99 -8.37
CA ASP A 188 -13.57 12.29 -6.96
C ASP A 188 -14.80 11.71 -6.24
N TYR A 189 -14.54 10.97 -5.16
CA TYR A 189 -15.56 10.43 -4.26
C TYR A 189 -15.47 11.20 -2.95
N ILE A 190 -16.53 11.95 -2.60
CA ILE A 190 -16.58 12.88 -1.47
C ILE A 190 -16.13 12.23 -0.16
N PHE A 191 -16.57 11.01 0.10
CA PHE A 191 -16.25 10.29 1.35
C PHE A 191 -15.06 9.34 1.24
N LYS A 192 -14.17 9.56 0.27
CA LYS A 192 -12.98 8.74 0.08
C LYS A 192 -12.05 8.83 1.32
N GLY A 193 -11.74 7.67 1.90
CA GLY A 193 -10.86 7.57 3.07
C GLY A 193 -11.51 7.85 4.43
N LEU A 194 -12.75 8.38 4.46
CA LEU A 194 -13.44 8.75 5.69
C LEU A 194 -14.25 7.60 6.29
N LEU A 195 -14.72 6.68 5.46
CA LEU A 195 -15.65 5.61 5.88
C LEU A 195 -14.93 4.33 6.26
N LYS A 196 -15.36 3.70 7.34
CA LYS A 196 -14.94 2.36 7.78
C LYS A 196 -16.13 1.40 7.78
N CYS A 197 -15.86 0.13 7.50
CA CYS A 197 -16.88 -0.92 7.53
C CYS A 197 -17.20 -1.30 8.97
N SER A 198 -18.49 -1.39 9.32
CA SER A 198 -18.94 -1.81 10.67
C SER A 198 -18.47 -3.20 11.04
N ASP A 199 -18.47 -4.14 10.10
CA ASP A 199 -18.20 -5.56 10.38
C ASP A 199 -16.71 -5.89 10.48
N CYS A 200 -15.88 -5.29 9.61
CA CYS A 200 -14.46 -5.68 9.52
C CYS A 200 -13.48 -4.52 9.77
N GLN A 201 -13.97 -3.33 10.10
CA GLN A 201 -13.21 -2.10 10.33
C GLN A 201 -12.27 -1.70 9.17
N GLY A 202 -12.40 -2.37 8.02
CA GLY A 202 -11.65 -2.06 6.80
C GLY A 202 -12.20 -0.81 6.11
N SER A 203 -11.40 -0.25 5.19
CA SER A 203 -11.80 0.90 4.40
C SER A 203 -13.02 0.61 3.51
N VAL A 204 -13.84 1.64 3.34
CA VAL A 204 -14.97 1.65 2.41
C VAL A 204 -14.61 2.58 1.26
N ALA A 205 -14.76 2.12 0.03
CA ALA A 205 -14.38 2.88 -1.15
C ALA A 205 -15.59 3.15 -2.05
N GLY A 206 -15.57 4.33 -2.67
CA GLY A 206 -16.53 4.76 -3.65
C GLY A 206 -16.42 3.94 -4.94
N GLN A 207 -17.56 3.71 -5.57
CA GLN A 207 -17.66 3.18 -6.92
C GLN A 207 -18.88 3.75 -7.62
N THR A 208 -18.80 3.93 -8.92
CA THR A 208 -19.94 4.31 -9.74
C THR A 208 -20.56 3.07 -10.34
N ILE A 209 -21.87 2.95 -10.20
CA ILE A 209 -22.68 1.90 -10.82
C ILE A 209 -23.42 2.54 -12.00
N LYS A 210 -23.22 1.96 -13.18
CA LYS A 210 -24.00 2.30 -14.37
C LYS A 210 -25.03 1.19 -14.58
N ALA A 211 -26.29 1.55 -14.63
CA ALA A 211 -27.35 0.60 -14.95
C ALA A 211 -28.15 1.09 -16.15
N ARG A 212 -28.43 0.18 -17.06
CA ARG A 212 -29.33 0.41 -18.19
C ARG A 212 -30.73 -0.02 -17.80
N TYR A 213 -31.71 0.76 -18.14
CA TYR A 213 -33.11 0.39 -18.01
C TYR A 213 -33.90 0.84 -19.23
N LYS A 214 -34.91 0.07 -19.60
CA LYS A 214 -35.84 0.44 -20.65
C LYS A 214 -36.97 1.28 -20.03
N LYS A 215 -37.22 2.44 -20.60
CA LYS A 215 -38.39 3.26 -20.26
C LYS A 215 -39.66 2.59 -20.84
N LYS A 216 -40.83 3.04 -20.35
CA LYS A 216 -42.13 2.56 -20.85
C LYS A 216 -42.33 2.85 -22.35
N ASP A 217 -41.66 3.84 -22.91
CA ASP A 217 -41.66 4.21 -24.33
C ASP A 217 -40.72 3.35 -25.21
N GLY A 218 -40.05 2.35 -24.62
CA GLY A 218 -39.11 1.44 -25.31
C GLY A 218 -37.69 1.99 -25.44
N THR A 219 -37.43 3.24 -25.08
CA THR A 219 -36.09 3.82 -25.15
C THR A 219 -35.19 3.34 -24.02
N GLU A 220 -33.91 3.09 -24.32
CA GLU A 220 -32.92 2.74 -23.30
C GLU A 220 -32.35 4.01 -22.64
N SER A 221 -32.31 3.99 -21.33
CA SER A 221 -31.69 5.04 -20.51
C SER A 221 -30.59 4.46 -19.64
N ILE A 222 -29.49 5.21 -19.49
CA ILE A 222 -28.39 4.86 -18.59
C ILE A 222 -28.45 5.80 -17.39
N TYR A 223 -28.51 5.26 -16.20
CA TYR A 223 -28.30 6.07 -15.01
C TYR A 223 -27.01 5.68 -14.29
N GLU A 224 -26.35 6.67 -13.73
CA GLU A 224 -25.15 6.50 -12.93
C GLU A 224 -25.47 6.81 -11.46
N ARG A 225 -25.05 5.91 -10.58
CA ARG A 225 -25.14 6.11 -9.13
C ARG A 225 -23.81 5.90 -8.46
N THR A 226 -23.43 6.82 -7.60
CA THR A 226 -22.28 6.65 -6.72
C THR A 226 -22.69 5.91 -5.47
N CYS A 227 -21.96 4.87 -5.13
CA CYS A 227 -22.13 4.14 -3.88
C CYS A 227 -20.79 3.75 -3.27
N TYR A 228 -20.82 3.46 -1.98
CA TYR A 228 -19.67 3.09 -1.17
C TYR A 228 -19.82 1.66 -0.67
N ARG A 229 -18.76 0.86 -0.83
CA ARG A 229 -18.74 -0.55 -0.41
C ARG A 229 -17.44 -0.92 0.28
N CYS A 230 -17.51 -1.90 1.19
CA CYS A 230 -16.34 -2.43 1.86
C CYS A 230 -15.33 -3.01 0.86
N VAL A 231 -14.08 -2.53 0.94
CA VAL A 231 -12.98 -2.95 0.04
C VAL A 231 -12.63 -4.41 0.26
N LYS A 232 -12.58 -4.87 1.52
CA LYS A 232 -12.29 -6.29 1.84
C LYS A 232 -13.34 -7.21 1.20
N ARG A 233 -14.62 -6.88 1.33
CA ARG A 233 -15.72 -7.63 0.70
C ARG A 233 -15.69 -7.59 -0.82
N ARG A 234 -15.39 -6.43 -1.41
CA ARG A 234 -15.29 -6.26 -2.86
C ARG A 234 -14.18 -7.11 -3.45
N ASN A 235 -13.05 -7.20 -2.76
CA ASN A 235 -11.87 -7.95 -3.23
C ASN A 235 -12.02 -9.47 -3.01
N ASN A 236 -12.60 -9.85 -1.88
CA ASN A 236 -12.92 -11.25 -1.57
C ASN A 236 -14.15 -11.31 -0.66
N LYS A 237 -15.21 -11.99 -1.12
CA LYS A 237 -16.48 -12.13 -0.38
C LYS A 237 -16.32 -12.81 0.98
N LEU A 238 -15.28 -13.64 1.16
CA LEU A 238 -15.00 -14.37 2.40
C LEU A 238 -14.32 -13.51 3.47
N ARG A 239 -13.81 -12.33 3.12
CA ARG A 239 -13.07 -11.45 4.06
C ARG A 239 -13.96 -10.49 4.85
N CYS A 240 -15.24 -10.38 4.51
CA CYS A 240 -16.18 -9.52 5.21
C CYS A 240 -17.60 -9.94 4.91
N THR A 241 -18.47 -9.95 5.91
CA THR A 241 -19.89 -10.31 5.82
C THR A 241 -20.75 -9.19 5.26
N ASN A 242 -20.31 -7.92 5.35
CA ASN A 242 -21.06 -6.75 4.94
C ASN A 242 -21.37 -6.74 3.44
N LYS A 243 -22.64 -7.01 3.09
CA LYS A 243 -23.14 -7.02 1.70
C LYS A 243 -23.66 -5.64 1.24
N ARG A 244 -23.83 -4.69 2.16
CA ARG A 244 -24.52 -3.42 1.90
C ARG A 244 -23.70 -2.48 1.01
N ALA A 245 -24.41 -1.77 0.15
CA ALA A 245 -23.90 -0.62 -0.59
C ALA A 245 -24.59 0.65 -0.05
N PHE A 246 -23.80 1.65 0.29
CA PHE A 246 -24.31 2.91 0.77
C PHE A 246 -24.28 3.91 -0.38
N TYR A 247 -25.45 4.40 -0.78
CA TYR A 247 -25.55 5.41 -1.85
C TYR A 247 -25.15 6.80 -1.33
N GLU A 248 -24.43 7.55 -2.15
CA GLU A 248 -23.83 8.84 -1.80
C GLU A 248 -24.88 9.81 -1.24
N LYS A 249 -26.01 10.00 -1.92
CA LYS A 249 -27.11 10.85 -1.46
C LYS A 249 -27.60 10.56 -0.03
N ASN A 250 -27.68 9.27 0.33
CA ASN A 250 -28.12 8.87 1.67
C ASN A 250 -27.02 9.17 2.69
N LEU A 251 -25.75 8.92 2.35
CA LEU A 251 -24.62 9.23 3.22
C LEU A 251 -24.48 10.72 3.46
N GLU A 252 -24.64 11.56 2.43
CA GLU A 252 -24.62 13.01 2.56
C GLU A 252 -25.62 13.48 3.59
N ARG A 253 -26.88 13.02 3.49
CA ARG A 253 -27.93 13.39 4.44
C ARG A 253 -27.57 12.99 5.87
N TYR A 254 -27.19 11.74 6.10
CA TYR A 254 -26.83 11.26 7.44
C TYR A 254 -25.61 11.97 8.03
N ILE A 255 -24.59 12.19 7.24
CA ILE A 255 -23.36 12.86 7.70
C ILE A 255 -23.64 14.33 7.99
N PHE A 256 -24.45 15.00 7.16
CA PHE A 256 -24.84 16.39 7.37
C PHE A 256 -25.64 16.55 8.66
N GLU A 257 -26.66 15.71 8.88
CA GLU A 257 -27.47 15.73 10.10
C GLU A 257 -26.61 15.46 11.36
N ALA A 258 -25.73 14.43 11.32
CA ALA A 258 -24.84 14.12 12.42
C ALA A 258 -23.82 15.25 12.71
N THR A 259 -23.32 15.90 11.66
CA THR A 259 -22.38 17.01 11.80
C THR A 259 -23.09 18.23 12.42
N LYS A 260 -24.31 18.52 11.98
CA LYS A 260 -25.11 19.59 12.53
C LYS A 260 -25.39 19.43 14.02
N GLN A 261 -25.83 18.22 14.43
CA GLN A 261 -26.07 17.89 15.84
C GLN A 261 -24.78 18.03 16.69
N LYS A 262 -23.64 17.60 16.15
CA LYS A 262 -22.37 17.73 16.88
C LYS A 262 -21.89 19.17 16.99
N PHE A 263 -22.16 20.00 15.97
CA PHE A 263 -21.86 21.43 16.01
C PHE A 263 -22.71 22.16 17.07
N GLU A 264 -24.01 21.86 17.15
CA GLU A 264 -24.90 22.38 18.16
C GLU A 264 -24.45 21.99 19.59
N GLN A 265 -24.04 20.76 19.78
CA GLN A 265 -23.49 20.30 21.08
C GLN A 265 -22.18 21.02 21.46
N ILE A 266 -21.30 21.30 20.49
CA ILE A 266 -20.05 22.04 20.73
C ILE A 266 -20.35 23.48 21.13
N GLN A 267 -21.28 24.15 20.46
CA GLN A 267 -21.70 25.52 20.80
C GLN A 267 -22.28 25.60 22.21
N ILE A 268 -23.15 24.66 22.59
CA ILE A 268 -23.73 24.60 23.95
C ILE A 268 -22.63 24.42 25.02
N ASN A 269 -21.64 23.56 24.76
CA ASN A 269 -20.53 23.33 25.66
C ASN A 269 -19.58 24.53 25.78
N TYR A 270 -19.40 25.30 24.69
CA TYR A 270 -18.58 26.50 24.67
C TYR A 270 -19.24 27.61 25.47
N SER A 271 -20.55 27.80 25.30
CA SER A 271 -21.37 28.78 26.06
C SER A 271 -21.42 28.52 27.57
N LYS A 272 -21.32 27.22 27.96
CA LYS A 272 -21.29 26.84 29.39
C LYS A 272 -19.90 27.03 30.03
N LYS A 273 -18.82 27.15 29.24
CA LYS A 273 -17.45 27.33 29.74
C LYS A 273 -16.96 28.77 29.84
N GLN A 274 -17.76 29.76 29.41
CA GLN A 274 -17.40 31.14 29.64
C GLN A 274 -17.64 31.47 31.13
N PRO A 275 -16.61 31.91 31.88
CA PRO A 275 -16.81 32.37 33.24
C PRO A 275 -17.73 33.59 33.18
N LYS A 276 -18.76 33.62 34.06
CA LYS A 276 -19.51 34.83 34.31
C LYS A 276 -18.53 35.86 34.86
N ILE A 277 -18.31 36.96 34.12
CA ILE A 277 -17.58 38.12 34.55
C ILE A 277 -18.44 38.83 35.59
#